data_0312b3e35a3cec10b8bbe9c33a87f569
#
_entry.id   0312b3e35a3cec10b8bbe9c33a87f569
#
_cell.length_a   1.000
_cell.length_b   1.000
_cell.length_c   1.000
_cell.angle_alpha   90.00
_cell.angle_beta   90.00
_cell.angle_gamma   90.00
#
_symmetry.space_group_name_H-M   'P 1'
#
loop_
_entity.id
_entity.type
_entity.pdbx_description
1 polymer ?
#
loop_
_entity_poly.entity_id
_entity_poly.type
_entity_poly.pdbx_seq_one_letter_code
_entity_poly.pdbx_strand_id
1 'polypeptide(L)'
;MPDFAWRAIDAKGRETKGQLTAADEGAARRALADRQLHVVALVPGKAASPGLVANWRRGKALSAKQLALFTRQLATLSEVAPLEESLRTLGRQSEGEGARRIIGAVHAGLVEGRPLADAMGREAKSFPPLYRAMVSAGEQTGALAPILARLAQLLERQAEVRGK
;
A
#
# COMPACT_ATOMS: atom_id res chain seq x y z
N MET A 1 -26.29 -1.87 -20.95
CA MET A 1 -25.16 -2.80 -20.90
C MET A 1 -24.21 -2.40 -19.78
N PRO A 2 -23.77 -3.34 -18.96
CA PRO A 2 -22.86 -2.99 -17.89
C PRO A 2 -21.48 -2.58 -18.40
N ASP A 3 -20.90 -1.60 -17.75
CA ASP A 3 -19.54 -1.19 -18.04
C ASP A 3 -18.59 -2.01 -17.18
N PHE A 4 -17.42 -2.34 -17.76
CA PHE A 4 -16.38 -3.07 -17.05
C PHE A 4 -15.08 -2.25 -17.08
N ALA A 5 -14.46 -2.17 -15.93
CA ALA A 5 -13.11 -1.64 -15.82
C ALA A 5 -12.13 -2.80 -15.93
N TRP A 6 -11.11 -2.67 -16.76
CA TRP A 6 -10.17 -3.75 -17.00
C TRP A 6 -8.73 -3.29 -16.89
N ARG A 7 -7.91 -4.25 -16.54
CA ARG A 7 -6.47 -4.10 -16.49
C ARG A 7 -5.87 -5.33 -17.16
N ALA A 8 -5.02 -5.10 -18.12
CA ALA A 8 -4.48 -6.17 -18.94
C ALA A 8 -3.02 -5.90 -19.31
N ILE A 9 -2.34 -6.95 -19.74
CA ILE A 9 -0.96 -6.87 -20.22
C ILE A 9 -0.98 -7.14 -21.72
N ASP A 10 -0.32 -6.28 -22.50
CA ASP A 10 -0.25 -6.45 -23.94
C ASP A 10 0.82 -7.49 -24.32
N ALA A 11 0.93 -7.77 -25.62
CA ALA A 11 1.89 -8.74 -26.15
C ALA A 11 3.36 -8.36 -25.88
N LYS A 12 3.61 -7.10 -25.56
CA LYS A 12 4.94 -6.58 -25.24
C LYS A 12 5.24 -6.57 -23.74
N GLY A 13 4.31 -7.06 -22.91
CA GLY A 13 4.47 -7.06 -21.47
C GLY A 13 4.11 -5.75 -20.80
N ARG A 14 3.51 -4.81 -21.50
CA ARG A 14 3.12 -3.53 -20.95
C ARG A 14 1.73 -3.62 -20.34
N GLU A 15 1.58 -3.04 -19.19
CA GLU A 15 0.30 -2.97 -18.53
C GLU A 15 -0.55 -1.85 -19.12
N THR A 16 -1.75 -2.21 -19.54
CA THR A 16 -2.74 -1.25 -20.04
C THR A 16 -4.02 -1.38 -19.23
N LYS A 17 -4.77 -0.32 -19.15
CA LYS A 17 -6.04 -0.30 -18.43
C LYS A 17 -7.03 0.57 -19.19
N GLY A 18 -8.32 0.27 -19.00
CA GLY A 18 -9.36 1.01 -19.69
C GLY A 18 -10.73 0.58 -19.22
N GLN A 19 -11.72 1.01 -19.98
CA GLN A 19 -13.12 0.69 -19.74
C GLN A 19 -13.71 0.05 -20.99
N LEU A 20 -14.62 -0.88 -20.78
CA LEU A 20 -15.25 -1.62 -21.86
C LEU A 20 -16.72 -1.87 -21.48
N THR A 21 -17.61 -1.68 -22.45
CA THR A 21 -19.01 -2.03 -22.28
C THR A 21 -19.26 -3.39 -22.91
N ALA A 22 -19.82 -4.31 -22.17
CA ALA A 22 -20.11 -5.66 -22.65
C ALA A 22 -21.35 -6.21 -21.97
N ALA A 23 -21.94 -7.23 -22.56
CA ALA A 23 -23.16 -7.83 -22.03
C ALA A 23 -22.89 -8.56 -20.70
N ASP A 24 -21.73 -9.22 -20.57
CA ASP A 24 -21.33 -9.90 -19.36
C ASP A 24 -19.81 -9.95 -19.27
N GLU A 25 -19.31 -10.52 -18.17
CA GLU A 25 -17.87 -10.64 -17.94
C GLU A 25 -17.17 -11.47 -19.01
N GLY A 26 -17.81 -12.57 -19.46
CA GLY A 26 -17.26 -13.42 -20.51
C GLY A 26 -17.11 -12.68 -21.83
N ALA A 27 -18.10 -11.85 -22.19
CA ALA A 27 -18.04 -11.03 -23.39
C ALA A 27 -16.92 -9.99 -23.30
N ALA A 28 -16.74 -9.38 -22.12
CA ALA A 28 -15.68 -8.42 -21.88
C ALA A 28 -14.30 -9.07 -22.03
N ARG A 29 -14.11 -10.24 -21.45
CA ARG A 29 -12.85 -10.99 -21.58
C ARG A 29 -12.55 -11.37 -23.02
N ARG A 30 -13.55 -11.80 -23.78
CA ARG A 30 -13.38 -12.14 -25.18
C ARG A 30 -12.99 -10.93 -26.02
N ALA A 31 -13.61 -9.79 -25.78
CA ALA A 31 -13.29 -8.56 -26.48
C ALA A 31 -11.85 -8.13 -26.23
N LEU A 32 -11.37 -8.29 -25.00
CA LEU A 32 -9.98 -7.98 -24.66
C LEU A 32 -9.00 -8.99 -25.27
N ALA A 33 -9.36 -10.25 -25.27
CA ALA A 33 -8.55 -11.30 -25.91
C ALA A 33 -8.40 -11.05 -27.43
N ASP A 34 -9.47 -10.58 -28.08
CA ASP A 34 -9.43 -10.21 -29.50
C ASP A 34 -8.46 -9.05 -29.77
N ARG A 35 -8.18 -8.23 -28.78
CA ARG A 35 -7.18 -7.17 -28.85
C ARG A 35 -5.79 -7.63 -28.44
N GLN A 36 -5.60 -8.94 -28.25
CA GLN A 36 -4.35 -9.54 -27.81
C GLN A 36 -3.90 -9.05 -26.42
N LEU A 37 -4.87 -8.79 -25.57
CA LEU A 37 -4.62 -8.36 -24.21
C LEU A 37 -4.88 -9.50 -23.22
N HIS A 38 -3.94 -9.72 -22.32
CA HIS A 38 -4.12 -10.69 -21.24
C HIS A 38 -4.72 -10.00 -20.03
N VAL A 39 -5.96 -10.38 -19.71
CA VAL A 39 -6.69 -9.75 -18.62
C VAL A 39 -6.08 -10.15 -17.28
N VAL A 40 -5.60 -9.16 -16.54
CA VAL A 40 -5.09 -9.34 -15.18
C VAL A 40 -6.21 -9.13 -14.16
N ALA A 41 -7.05 -8.13 -14.43
CA ALA A 41 -8.19 -7.83 -13.55
C ALA A 41 -9.35 -7.32 -14.39
N LEU A 42 -10.56 -7.76 -14.05
CA LEU A 42 -11.79 -7.30 -14.69
C LEU A 42 -12.82 -7.12 -13.59
N VAL A 43 -13.35 -5.92 -13.46
CA VAL A 43 -14.30 -5.57 -12.42
C VAL A 43 -15.59 -5.10 -13.07
N PRO A 44 -16.73 -5.74 -12.76
CA PRO A 44 -18.02 -5.27 -13.24
C PRO A 44 -18.42 -4.00 -12.50
N GLY A 45 -19.12 -3.12 -13.20
CA GLY A 45 -19.64 -1.90 -12.62
C GLY A 45 -18.99 -0.67 -13.21
N LYS A 46 -19.57 0.48 -12.88
CA LYS A 46 -19.05 1.74 -13.38
C LYS A 46 -17.64 1.96 -12.87
N ALA A 47 -16.69 1.93 -13.77
CA ALA A 47 -15.33 2.35 -13.52
C ALA A 47 -15.27 3.79 -13.02
N ALA A 48 -16.38 4.47 -13.06
CA ALA A 48 -16.57 5.78 -12.48
C ALA A 48 -16.70 5.76 -10.95
N SER A 49 -16.63 4.59 -10.32
CA SER A 49 -16.42 4.55 -8.88
C SER A 49 -14.98 4.97 -8.60
N PRO A 50 -14.73 6.19 -8.12
CA PRO A 50 -13.36 6.66 -7.89
C PRO A 50 -12.58 5.75 -6.95
N GLY A 51 -13.29 4.97 -6.13
CA GLY A 51 -12.69 4.04 -5.19
C GLY A 51 -12.03 2.84 -5.85
N LEU A 52 -12.59 2.31 -6.95
CA LEU A 52 -12.01 1.15 -7.64
C LEU A 52 -10.77 1.50 -8.43
N VAL A 53 -10.80 2.64 -9.14
CA VAL A 53 -9.63 3.14 -9.86
C VAL A 53 -8.53 3.52 -8.87
N ALA A 54 -8.90 4.12 -7.76
CA ALA A 54 -7.96 4.46 -6.70
C ALA A 54 -7.34 3.18 -6.10
N ASN A 55 -8.11 2.11 -5.89
CA ASN A 55 -7.58 0.83 -5.39
C ASN A 55 -6.58 0.19 -6.36
N TRP A 56 -6.79 0.34 -7.66
CA TRP A 56 -5.86 -0.18 -8.65
C TRP A 56 -4.57 0.64 -8.71
N ARG A 57 -4.68 1.95 -8.54
CA ARG A 57 -3.52 2.83 -8.41
C ARG A 57 -2.81 2.61 -7.07
N ARG A 58 -3.55 2.15 -6.07
CA ARG A 58 -3.00 1.80 -4.76
C ARG A 58 -2.27 0.46 -4.76
N GLY A 59 -2.08 -0.17 -5.92
CA GLY A 59 -1.56 -1.52 -6.03
C GLY A 59 -0.11 -1.70 -5.62
N LYS A 60 0.64 -0.62 -5.42
CA LYS A 60 2.05 -0.75 -5.01
C LYS A 60 2.17 -0.54 -3.51
N ALA A 61 2.46 -1.63 -2.82
CA ALA A 61 2.87 -1.59 -1.43
C ALA A 61 4.26 -0.95 -1.30
N LEU A 62 4.63 -0.57 -0.11
CA LEU A 62 6.00 -0.14 0.16
C LEU A 62 6.97 -1.28 -0.17
N SER A 63 8.06 -0.96 -0.87
CA SER A 63 9.12 -1.94 -1.09
C SER A 63 9.80 -2.28 0.24
N ALA A 64 10.59 -3.36 0.25
CA ALA A 64 11.34 -3.74 1.45
C ALA A 64 12.25 -2.60 1.93
N LYS A 65 12.92 -1.92 0.99
CA LYS A 65 13.77 -0.76 1.31
C LYS A 65 12.96 0.41 1.87
N GLN A 66 11.81 0.71 1.26
CA GLN A 66 10.95 1.81 1.71
C GLN A 66 10.41 1.53 3.12
N LEU A 67 9.98 0.30 3.38
CA LEU A 67 9.47 -0.07 4.69
C LEU A 67 10.58 -0.01 5.76
N ALA A 68 11.78 -0.48 5.44
CA ALA A 68 12.92 -0.42 6.35
C ALA A 68 13.27 1.03 6.68
N LEU A 69 13.34 1.88 5.67
CA LEU A 69 13.64 3.31 5.85
C LEU A 69 12.55 4.00 6.67
N PHE A 70 11.29 3.77 6.32
CA PHE A 70 10.14 4.31 7.05
C PHE A 70 10.22 3.92 8.53
N THR A 71 10.46 2.65 8.80
CA THR A 71 10.50 2.12 10.17
C THR A 71 11.65 2.73 10.97
N ARG A 72 12.83 2.87 10.36
CA ARG A 72 13.99 3.50 10.99
C ARG A 72 13.70 4.96 11.33
N GLN A 73 13.17 5.71 10.39
CA GLN A 73 12.84 7.11 10.58
C GLN A 73 11.76 7.29 11.63
N LEU A 74 10.73 6.45 11.60
CA LEU A 74 9.65 6.50 12.58
C LEU A 74 10.18 6.19 13.98
N ALA A 75 11.05 5.19 14.11
CA ALA A 75 11.68 4.85 15.40
C ALA A 75 12.42 6.04 15.97
N THR A 76 13.22 6.71 15.15
CA THR A 76 14.01 7.86 15.56
C THR A 76 13.12 9.03 15.97
N LEU A 77 12.14 9.36 15.15
CA LEU A 77 11.24 10.50 15.41
C LEU A 77 10.35 10.25 16.61
N SER A 78 9.91 9.03 16.82
CA SER A 78 9.00 8.70 17.92
C SER A 78 9.67 8.83 19.30
N GLU A 79 10.99 8.89 19.36
CA GLU A 79 11.72 9.13 20.60
C GLU A 79 11.63 10.60 21.05
N VAL A 80 11.47 11.52 20.08
CA VAL A 80 11.55 12.96 20.36
C VAL A 80 10.27 13.73 20.02
N ALA A 81 9.31 13.10 19.37
CA ALA A 81 8.08 13.75 18.93
C ALA A 81 6.89 12.79 19.06
N PRO A 82 5.67 13.34 19.21
CA PRO A 82 4.46 12.50 19.18
C PRO A 82 4.37 11.72 17.87
N LEU A 83 3.75 10.56 17.94
CA LEU A 83 3.63 9.65 16.80
C LEU A 83 2.91 10.30 15.61
N GLU A 84 1.85 11.05 15.87
CA GLU A 84 1.10 11.78 14.84
C GLU A 84 2.02 12.75 14.08
N GLU A 85 2.77 13.53 14.81
CA GLU A 85 3.70 14.50 14.23
C GLU A 85 4.82 13.82 13.46
N SER A 86 5.32 12.71 13.98
CA SER A 86 6.34 11.91 13.32
C SER A 86 5.85 11.40 11.95
N LEU A 87 4.64 10.88 11.90
CA LEU A 87 4.05 10.40 10.64
C LEU A 87 3.80 11.53 9.64
N ARG A 88 3.35 12.68 10.12
CA ARG A 88 3.14 13.84 9.26
C ARG A 88 4.46 14.29 8.62
N THR A 89 5.52 14.33 9.40
CA THR A 89 6.86 14.69 8.92
C THR A 89 7.35 13.66 7.88
N LEU A 90 7.20 12.38 8.18
CA LEU A 90 7.61 11.32 7.27
C LEU A 90 6.85 11.37 5.95
N GLY A 91 5.55 11.65 6.01
CA GLY A 91 4.74 11.80 4.80
C GLY A 91 5.23 12.91 3.91
N ARG A 92 5.67 14.03 4.48
CA ARG A 92 6.21 15.16 3.74
C ARG A 92 7.58 14.88 3.13
N GLN A 93 8.40 14.10 3.83
CA GLN A 93 9.79 13.82 3.41
C GLN A 93 9.90 12.64 2.47
N SER A 94 8.88 11.80 2.39
CA SER A 94 8.92 10.58 1.58
C SER A 94 8.96 10.89 0.09
N GLU A 95 9.81 10.17 -0.62
CA GLU A 95 9.89 10.24 -2.07
C GLU A 95 8.91 9.24 -2.66
N GLY A 96 8.21 9.66 -3.69
CA GLY A 96 7.26 8.82 -4.39
C GLY A 96 5.82 8.97 -3.87
N GLU A 97 4.88 9.01 -4.79
CA GLU A 97 3.47 9.18 -4.48
C GLU A 97 2.89 8.01 -3.68
N GLY A 98 3.34 6.79 -3.98
CA GLY A 98 2.85 5.60 -3.29
C GLY A 98 3.20 5.62 -1.81
N ALA A 99 4.44 5.95 -1.47
CA ALA A 99 4.89 6.04 -0.09
C ALA A 99 4.15 7.16 0.66
N ARG A 100 4.03 8.33 0.05
CA ARG A 100 3.31 9.45 0.64
C ARG A 100 1.85 9.10 0.92
N ARG A 101 1.20 8.43 -0.02
CA ARG A 101 -0.19 8.01 0.15
C ARG A 101 -0.35 7.04 1.30
N ILE A 102 0.51 6.03 1.38
CA ILE A 102 0.44 5.01 2.43
C ILE A 102 0.70 5.64 3.80
N ILE A 103 1.74 6.45 3.93
CA ILE A 103 2.06 7.12 5.18
C ILE A 103 0.95 8.10 5.56
N GLY A 104 0.40 8.82 4.59
CA GLY A 104 -0.74 9.71 4.81
C GLY A 104 -1.98 8.99 5.29
N ALA A 105 -2.25 7.79 4.77
CA ALA A 105 -3.38 6.98 5.20
C ALA A 105 -3.21 6.52 6.65
N VAL A 106 -2.00 6.10 7.03
CA VAL A 106 -1.70 5.73 8.42
C VAL A 106 -1.85 6.94 9.34
N HIS A 107 -1.33 8.09 8.92
CA HIS A 107 -1.47 9.34 9.67
C HIS A 107 -2.94 9.71 9.88
N ALA A 108 -3.75 9.61 8.83
CA ALA A 108 -5.18 9.91 8.92
C ALA A 108 -5.88 9.01 9.94
N GLY A 109 -5.51 7.73 10.00
CA GLY A 109 -6.03 6.79 10.98
C GLY A 109 -5.73 7.22 12.40
N LEU A 110 -4.52 7.72 12.65
CA LEU A 110 -4.16 8.23 13.98
C LEU A 110 -4.94 9.49 14.35
N VAL A 111 -5.14 10.39 13.40
CA VAL A 111 -5.94 11.60 13.62
C VAL A 111 -7.38 11.23 13.99
N GLU A 112 -7.91 10.16 13.41
CA GLU A 112 -9.24 9.64 13.75
C GLU A 112 -9.30 8.96 15.13
N GLY A 113 -8.18 8.80 15.80
CA GLY A 113 -8.10 8.17 17.12
C GLY A 113 -7.83 6.68 17.09
N ARG A 114 -7.40 6.12 15.96
CA ARG A 114 -7.11 4.69 15.86
C ARG A 114 -5.71 4.37 16.34
N PRO A 115 -5.50 3.18 16.93
CA PRO A 115 -4.15 2.71 17.21
C PRO A 115 -3.32 2.61 15.93
N LEU A 116 -2.01 2.75 16.07
CA LEU A 116 -1.09 2.68 14.91
C LEU A 116 -1.20 1.34 14.17
N ALA A 117 -1.24 0.24 14.90
CA ALA A 117 -1.38 -1.08 14.31
C ALA A 117 -2.67 -1.21 13.48
N ASP A 118 -3.76 -0.65 13.99
CA ASP A 118 -5.05 -0.63 13.27
C ASP A 118 -4.97 0.20 11.98
N ALA A 119 -4.37 1.38 12.08
CA ALA A 119 -4.19 2.25 10.91
C ALA A 119 -3.33 1.56 9.85
N MET A 120 -2.28 0.85 10.26
CA MET A 120 -1.43 0.06 9.37
C MET A 120 -2.18 -1.12 8.77
N GLY A 121 -3.14 -1.69 9.47
CA GLY A 121 -3.95 -2.81 9.00
C GLY A 121 -4.77 -2.48 7.76
N ARG A 122 -5.09 -1.22 7.53
CA ARG A 122 -5.76 -0.77 6.32
C ARG A 122 -4.85 -0.80 5.10
N GLU A 123 -3.55 -0.79 5.34
CA GLU A 123 -2.52 -0.91 4.29
C GLU A 123 -1.77 -2.22 4.50
N ALA A 124 -2.51 -3.31 4.61
CA ALA A 124 -1.97 -4.63 4.98
C ALA A 124 -0.91 -5.15 4.01
N LYS A 125 -0.96 -4.74 2.74
CA LYS A 125 0.06 -5.11 1.76
C LYS A 125 1.44 -4.53 2.07
N SER A 126 1.46 -3.38 2.74
CA SER A 126 2.70 -2.68 3.09
C SER A 126 3.23 -3.09 4.45
N PHE A 127 2.34 -3.51 5.34
CA PHE A 127 2.70 -3.83 6.74
C PHE A 127 2.29 -5.26 7.06
N PRO A 128 3.27 -6.21 7.05
CA PRO A 128 2.97 -7.63 7.30
C PRO A 128 2.33 -7.87 8.67
N PRO A 129 1.61 -8.99 8.84
CA PRO A 129 0.94 -9.29 10.11
C PRO A 129 1.87 -9.29 11.33
N LEU A 130 3.08 -9.82 11.19
CA LEU A 130 4.05 -9.82 12.28
C LEU A 130 4.46 -8.39 12.67
N TYR A 131 4.68 -7.54 11.66
CA TYR A 131 4.99 -6.12 11.87
C TYR A 131 3.89 -5.46 12.71
N ARG A 132 2.64 -5.63 12.28
CA ARG A 132 1.49 -5.03 12.98
C ARG A 132 1.32 -5.58 14.39
N ALA A 133 1.58 -6.87 14.60
CA ALA A 133 1.50 -7.48 15.92
C ALA A 133 2.53 -6.89 16.87
N MET A 134 3.75 -6.66 16.40
CA MET A 134 4.81 -6.06 17.20
C MET A 134 4.50 -4.59 17.51
N VAL A 135 3.96 -3.85 16.53
CA VAL A 135 3.54 -2.46 16.75
C VAL A 135 2.43 -2.41 17.79
N SER A 136 1.46 -3.30 17.70
CA SER A 136 0.37 -3.36 18.68
C SER A 136 0.88 -3.62 20.09
N ALA A 137 1.82 -4.56 20.23
CA ALA A 137 2.44 -4.85 21.53
C ALA A 137 3.17 -3.61 22.08
N GLY A 138 3.89 -2.90 21.22
CA GLY A 138 4.59 -1.66 21.60
C GLY A 138 3.63 -0.57 22.08
N GLU A 139 2.51 -0.42 21.40
CA GLU A 139 1.49 0.56 21.77
C GLU A 139 0.87 0.24 23.14
N GLN A 140 0.60 -1.02 23.39
CA GLN A 140 -0.02 -1.47 24.64
C GLN A 140 0.92 -1.32 25.83
N THR A 141 2.21 -1.53 25.63
CA THR A 141 3.20 -1.50 26.70
C THR A 141 3.90 -0.14 26.85
N GLY A 142 3.65 0.79 25.92
CA GLY A 142 4.34 2.06 25.90
C GLY A 142 5.78 2.00 25.41
N ALA A 143 6.19 0.88 24.83
CA ALA A 143 7.56 0.64 24.36
C ALA A 143 7.65 0.66 22.84
N LEU A 144 6.90 1.54 22.17
CA LEU A 144 6.81 1.57 20.73
C LEU A 144 8.15 1.91 20.05
N ALA A 145 8.87 2.93 20.54
CA ALA A 145 10.12 3.34 19.92
C ALA A 145 11.18 2.23 19.90
N PRO A 146 11.44 1.51 21.00
CA PRO A 146 12.37 0.38 20.96
C PRO A 146 11.93 -0.74 20.01
N ILE A 147 10.63 -1.01 19.95
CA ILE A 147 10.10 -2.04 19.05
C ILE A 147 10.28 -1.64 17.60
N LEU A 148 10.00 -0.38 17.25
CA LEU A 148 10.22 0.13 15.91
C LEU A 148 11.71 0.06 15.52
N ALA A 149 12.61 0.37 16.45
CA ALA A 149 14.04 0.26 16.19
C ALA A 149 14.46 -1.17 15.89
N ARG A 150 13.90 -2.13 16.63
CA ARG A 150 14.18 -3.56 16.40
C ARG A 150 13.61 -4.02 15.06
N LEU A 151 12.39 -3.61 14.72
CA LEU A 151 11.80 -3.89 13.42
C LEU A 151 12.64 -3.33 12.29
N ALA A 152 13.13 -2.10 12.45
CA ALA A 152 14.00 -1.48 11.46
C ALA A 152 15.25 -2.30 11.21
N GLN A 153 15.91 -2.80 12.27
CA GLN A 153 17.08 -3.64 12.14
C GLN A 153 16.79 -4.92 11.36
N LEU A 154 15.68 -5.59 11.67
CA LEU A 154 15.28 -6.82 10.99
C LEU A 154 15.01 -6.56 9.51
N LEU A 155 14.31 -5.49 9.20
CA LEU A 155 13.97 -5.13 7.82
C LEU A 155 15.20 -4.70 7.02
N GLU A 156 16.12 -3.97 7.63
CA GLU A 156 17.36 -3.58 6.99
C GLU A 156 18.22 -4.79 6.61
N ARG A 157 18.27 -5.80 7.49
CA ARG A 157 18.97 -7.05 7.19
C ARG A 157 18.31 -7.80 6.03
N GLN A 158 16.99 -7.87 6.02
CA GLN A 158 16.27 -8.52 4.93
C GLN A 158 16.47 -7.80 3.60
N ALA A 159 16.46 -6.47 3.62
CA ALA A 159 16.68 -5.67 2.42
C ALA A 159 18.09 -5.86 1.87
N GLU A 160 19.11 -5.94 2.74
CA GLU A 160 20.49 -6.23 2.33
C GLU A 160 20.63 -7.58 1.66
N VAL A 161 20.00 -8.61 2.23
CA VAL A 161 20.05 -9.96 1.67
C VAL A 161 19.38 -10.02 0.30
N ARG A 162 18.23 -9.34 0.15
CA ARG A 162 17.50 -9.31 -1.11
C ARG A 162 18.15 -8.41 -2.15
N GLY A 163 18.94 -7.44 -1.73
CA GLY A 163 19.58 -6.48 -2.62
C GLY A 163 20.87 -6.99 -3.26
N LYS A 164 21.29 -8.20 -2.94
CA LYS A 164 22.48 -8.80 -3.54
C LYS A 164 22.13 -9.72 -4.70
#